data_21fce4075037d406ff190249ceb1f45e
#
_entry.id   21fce4075037d406ff190249ceb1f45e
#
_cell.length_a   1.000
_cell.length_b   1.000
_cell.length_c   1.000
_cell.angle_alpha   90.00
_cell.angle_beta   90.00
_cell.angle_gamma   90.00
#
_symmetry.space_group_name_H-M   'P 1'
#
loop_
_entity.id
_entity.type
_entity.pdbx_description
1 polymer ?
#
loop_
_entity_poly.entity_id
_entity_poly.type
_entity_poly.pdbx_seq_one_letter_code
_entity_poly.pdbx_strand_id
1 'polypeptide(L)'
;HLTYIGGIDNCWYLLYNINKSIFDMAKGKKEPINITPPAPPQFLVKTERVKVVVMFNGDNVICDLQEAVDKESGARQAYIMNYPYKVEYDSPKMDKAGIVTDPEVKVHYSPWCPLSPEVKIPLNHNMVVTILEPVPSLRDTYISNVQKMGGNVEWV
;
A
#
# COMPACT_ATOMS: atom_id res chain seq x y z
N HIS A 1 7.52 20.48 6.00
CA HIS A 1 8.15 20.26 4.70
C HIS A 1 7.24 19.42 3.82
N LEU A 2 6.64 20.05 2.80
CA LEU A 2 5.87 19.39 1.76
C LEU A 2 6.86 18.84 0.73
N THR A 3 7.10 17.54 0.74
CA THR A 3 7.89 16.90 -0.31
C THR A 3 6.96 16.56 -1.47
N TYR A 4 7.17 17.21 -2.61
CA TYR A 4 6.46 16.95 -3.87
C TYR A 4 6.91 15.59 -4.40
N ILE A 5 6.02 14.61 -4.42
CA ILE A 5 6.32 13.26 -4.92
C ILE A 5 5.71 13.15 -6.32
N GLY A 6 6.53 13.46 -7.33
CA GLY A 6 6.14 13.52 -8.74
C GLY A 6 5.87 12.19 -9.47
N GLY A 7 5.56 11.12 -8.76
CA GLY A 7 5.34 9.80 -9.38
C GLY A 7 3.91 9.27 -9.33
N ILE A 8 3.07 9.80 -8.43
CA ILE A 8 1.68 9.33 -8.24
C ILE A 8 0.71 10.09 -9.16
N ASP A 9 1.07 11.32 -9.54
CA ASP A 9 0.22 12.19 -10.35
C ASP A 9 -0.09 11.63 -11.73
N ASN A 10 0.81 10.85 -12.33
CA ASN A 10 0.63 10.30 -13.67
C ASN A 10 -0.39 9.15 -13.72
N CYS A 11 -0.50 8.32 -12.69
CA CYS A 11 -1.42 7.19 -12.71
C CYS A 11 -2.88 7.65 -12.51
N TRP A 12 -3.11 8.59 -11.60
CA TRP A 12 -4.43 9.19 -11.37
C TRP A 12 -4.86 10.09 -12.53
N TYR A 13 -3.92 10.80 -13.14
CA TYR A 13 -4.18 11.63 -14.32
C TYR A 13 -4.58 10.79 -15.54
N LEU A 14 -3.97 9.62 -15.72
CA LEU A 14 -4.35 8.66 -16.76
C LEU A 14 -5.75 8.08 -16.52
N LEU A 15 -6.08 7.65 -15.31
CA LEU A 15 -7.41 7.11 -14.98
C LEU A 15 -8.51 8.17 -15.09
N TYR A 16 -8.22 9.42 -14.71
CA TYR A 16 -9.14 10.53 -14.89
C TYR A 16 -9.41 10.85 -16.37
N ASN A 17 -8.37 10.84 -17.20
CA ASN A 17 -8.49 11.11 -18.63
C ASN A 17 -9.20 9.97 -19.39
N ILE A 18 -9.01 8.72 -19.01
CA ILE A 18 -9.73 7.57 -19.60
C ILE A 18 -11.23 7.68 -19.30
N ASN A 19 -11.63 7.96 -18.08
CA ASN A 19 -13.04 8.14 -17.70
C ASN A 19 -13.66 9.35 -18.40
N LYS A 20 -12.93 10.45 -18.55
CA LYS A 20 -13.38 11.62 -19.27
C LYS A 20 -13.59 11.33 -20.77
N SER A 21 -12.67 10.61 -21.42
CA SER A 21 -12.79 10.23 -22.83
C SER A 21 -14.02 9.34 -23.10
N ILE A 22 -14.34 8.40 -22.21
CA ILE A 22 -15.53 7.55 -22.31
C ILE A 22 -16.81 8.38 -22.11
N PHE A 23 -16.80 9.37 -21.23
CA PHE A 23 -17.97 10.24 -20.97
C PHE A 23 -18.24 11.20 -22.13
N ASP A 24 -17.19 11.71 -22.80
CA ASP A 24 -17.30 12.63 -23.93
C ASP A 24 -17.77 11.92 -25.22
N MET A 25 -17.53 10.62 -25.38
CA MET A 25 -18.06 9.82 -26.48
C MET A 25 -19.57 9.58 -26.42
N ALA A 26 -20.19 9.71 -25.25
CA ALA A 26 -21.62 9.44 -25.03
C ALA A 26 -22.54 10.65 -25.32
N LYS A 27 -22.00 11.85 -25.53
CA LYS A 27 -22.78 13.07 -25.78
C LYS A 27 -22.47 13.69 -27.14
N GLY A 28 -23.27 13.36 -28.12
CA GLY A 28 -23.31 14.07 -29.42
C GLY A 28 -23.85 15.48 -29.27
N LYS A 29 -23.12 16.47 -29.77
CA LYS A 29 -23.36 17.91 -29.93
C LYS A 29 -23.31 18.76 -28.66
N LYS A 30 -22.50 19.67 -28.71
CA LYS A 30 -21.72 20.60 -28.43
C LYS A 30 -21.64 21.99 -28.47
N GLU A 31 -21.42 22.82 -27.47
CA GLU A 31 -20.84 24.14 -27.48
C GLU A 31 -19.46 24.06 -26.78
N PRO A 32 -18.48 24.89 -27.15
CA PRO A 32 -17.20 24.86 -26.45
C PRO A 32 -17.39 25.39 -25.03
N ILE A 33 -17.61 24.49 -24.10
CA ILE A 33 -17.57 24.81 -22.69
C ILE A 33 -16.09 25.00 -22.37
N ASN A 34 -15.75 26.23 -22.01
CA ASN A 34 -14.42 26.57 -21.50
C ASN A 34 -14.27 25.93 -20.11
N ILE A 35 -13.94 24.63 -20.09
CA ILE A 35 -13.74 23.91 -18.85
C ILE A 35 -12.29 24.16 -18.42
N THR A 36 -12.13 25.09 -17.50
CA THR A 36 -10.90 25.13 -16.69
C THR A 36 -10.76 23.75 -16.03
N PRO A 37 -9.69 23.00 -16.28
CA PRO A 37 -9.53 21.69 -15.64
C PRO A 37 -9.61 21.88 -14.12
N PRO A 38 -10.37 21.07 -13.41
CA PRO A 38 -10.41 21.14 -11.95
C PRO A 38 -8.99 20.98 -11.42
N ALA A 39 -8.66 21.77 -10.41
CA ALA A 39 -7.37 21.63 -9.73
C ALA A 39 -7.16 20.17 -9.31
N PRO A 40 -5.95 19.63 -9.48
CA PRO A 40 -5.67 18.26 -9.08
C PRO A 40 -6.05 18.06 -7.60
N PRO A 41 -6.68 16.94 -7.26
CA PRO A 41 -7.08 16.69 -5.88
C PRO A 41 -5.85 16.73 -4.98
N GLN A 42 -5.93 17.54 -3.94
CA GLN A 42 -4.87 17.69 -2.98
C GLN A 42 -5.08 16.70 -1.84
N PHE A 43 -4.19 15.71 -1.73
CA PHE A 43 -4.20 14.76 -0.63
C PHE A 43 -3.21 15.14 0.45
N LEU A 44 -3.60 14.92 1.69
CA LEU A 44 -2.68 14.89 2.82
C LEU A 44 -2.23 13.44 3.02
N VAL A 45 -0.93 13.24 3.12
CA VAL A 45 -0.37 11.93 3.44
C VAL A 45 -0.06 11.90 4.92
N LYS A 46 -0.73 10.98 5.64
CA LYS A 46 -0.44 10.66 7.03
C LYS A 46 0.41 9.40 7.08
N THR A 47 1.49 9.44 7.82
CA THR A 47 2.37 8.29 8.03
C THR A 47 1.87 7.49 9.24
N GLU A 48 1.52 6.22 9.01
CA GLU A 48 1.10 5.27 10.06
C GLU A 48 2.25 4.40 10.55
N ARG A 49 3.40 4.47 9.91
CA ARG A 49 4.62 3.69 10.18
C ARG A 49 4.50 2.22 9.80
N VAL A 50 5.40 1.39 10.32
CA VAL A 50 5.42 -0.03 9.99
C VAL A 50 4.22 -0.73 10.61
N LYS A 51 3.42 -1.32 9.73
CA LYS A 51 2.19 -2.02 10.08
C LYS A 51 2.13 -3.36 9.35
N VAL A 52 1.36 -4.27 9.91
CA VAL A 52 0.90 -5.48 9.23
C VAL A 52 -0.50 -5.22 8.73
N VAL A 53 -0.66 -5.26 7.42
CA VAL A 53 -1.95 -5.11 6.74
C VAL A 53 -2.48 -6.50 6.41
N VAL A 54 -3.63 -6.84 6.97
CA VAL A 54 -4.34 -8.07 6.63
C VAL A 54 -5.27 -7.77 5.47
N MET A 55 -5.02 -8.43 4.34
CA MET A 55 -5.74 -8.22 3.10
C MET A 55 -6.99 -9.10 3.02
N PHE A 56 -7.96 -8.68 2.23
CA PHE A 56 -9.20 -9.43 2.00
C PHE A 56 -8.96 -10.85 1.42
N ASN A 57 -7.88 -11.03 0.65
CA ASN A 57 -7.48 -12.34 0.11
C ASN A 57 -6.75 -13.24 1.12
N GLY A 58 -6.56 -12.79 2.37
CA GLY A 58 -5.87 -13.52 3.43
C GLY A 58 -4.35 -13.26 3.49
N ASP A 59 -3.78 -12.46 2.60
CA ASP A 59 -2.36 -12.09 2.69
C ASP A 59 -2.11 -11.22 3.92
N ASN A 60 -0.99 -11.48 4.61
CA ASN A 60 -0.44 -10.61 5.63
C ASN A 60 0.74 -9.85 5.01
N VAL A 61 0.62 -8.54 4.93
CA VAL A 61 1.64 -7.69 4.30
C VAL A 61 2.22 -6.73 5.33
N ILE A 62 3.52 -6.81 5.57
CA ILE A 62 4.23 -5.82 6.37
C ILE A 62 4.76 -4.72 5.46
N CYS A 63 4.54 -3.47 5.82
CA CYS A 63 4.96 -2.32 5.03
C CYS A 63 5.12 -1.08 5.90
N ASP A 64 5.81 -0.08 5.39
CA ASP A 64 5.70 1.29 5.89
C ASP A 64 4.43 1.89 5.30
N LEU A 65 3.41 2.04 6.13
CA LEU A 65 2.07 2.41 5.73
C LEU A 65 1.85 3.91 5.81
N GLN A 66 1.27 4.45 4.76
CA GLN A 66 0.79 5.82 4.69
C GLN A 66 -0.68 5.84 4.30
N GLU A 67 -1.39 6.87 4.71
CA GLU A 67 -2.78 7.08 4.41
C GLU A 67 -2.95 8.35 3.56
N ALA A 68 -3.59 8.21 2.41
CA ALA A 68 -3.97 9.34 1.58
C ALA A 68 -5.39 9.81 1.97
N VAL A 69 -5.50 11.04 2.43
CA VAL A 69 -6.74 11.65 2.92
C VAL A 69 -7.05 12.88 2.08
N ASP A 70 -8.31 12.99 1.68
CA ASP A 70 -8.80 14.19 1.00
C ASP A 70 -8.71 15.42 1.92
N LYS A 71 -8.18 16.52 1.42
CA LYS A 71 -7.96 17.73 2.23
C LYS A 71 -9.22 18.42 2.69
N GLU A 72 -10.27 18.38 1.87
CA GLU A 72 -11.49 19.12 2.13
C GLU A 72 -12.44 18.33 3.01
N SER A 73 -12.66 17.07 2.68
CA SER A 73 -13.63 16.21 3.39
C SER A 73 -12.98 15.45 4.57
N GLY A 74 -11.66 15.32 4.59
CA GLY A 74 -10.96 14.45 5.54
C GLY A 74 -11.20 12.96 5.28
N ALA A 75 -11.86 12.62 4.17
CA ALA A 75 -12.18 11.24 3.85
C ALA A 75 -10.93 10.49 3.38
N ARG A 76 -10.79 9.24 3.87
CA ARG A 76 -9.73 8.34 3.42
C ARG A 76 -9.99 7.93 1.98
N GLN A 77 -8.99 8.12 1.13
CA GLN A 77 -9.06 7.78 -0.29
C GLN A 77 -8.35 6.46 -0.60
N ALA A 78 -7.15 6.28 -0.04
CA ALA A 78 -6.35 5.09 -0.26
C ALA A 78 -5.32 4.90 0.85
N TYR A 79 -4.77 3.70 0.93
CA TYR A 79 -3.52 3.45 1.63
C TYR A 79 -2.36 3.47 0.63
N ILE A 80 -1.17 3.80 1.10
CA ILE A 80 0.07 3.74 0.33
C ILE A 80 1.02 2.85 1.12
N MET A 81 1.37 1.72 0.54
CA MET A 81 2.33 0.77 1.11
C MET A 81 3.70 1.03 0.53
N ASN A 82 4.67 1.40 1.37
CA ASN A 82 6.07 1.48 0.97
C ASN A 82 6.77 0.19 1.35
N TYR A 83 7.54 -0.36 0.43
CA TYR A 83 8.27 -1.62 0.60
C TYR A 83 7.39 -2.76 1.14
N PRO A 84 6.28 -3.11 0.47
CA PRO A 84 5.39 -4.15 0.96
C PRO A 84 6.00 -5.54 0.78
N TYR A 85 6.05 -6.30 1.89
CA TYR A 85 6.47 -7.69 1.93
C TYR A 85 5.34 -8.57 2.44
N LYS A 86 5.08 -9.65 1.71
CA LYS A 86 4.21 -10.71 2.20
C LYS A 86 4.94 -11.47 3.30
N VAL A 87 4.23 -11.71 4.38
CA VAL A 87 4.71 -12.46 5.55
C VAL A 87 4.00 -13.78 5.61
N GLU A 88 4.74 -14.85 5.56
CA GLU A 88 4.25 -16.21 5.72
C GLU A 88 5.00 -16.88 6.88
N TYR A 89 4.39 -17.83 7.53
CA TYR A 89 5.01 -18.59 8.59
C TYR A 89 4.74 -20.09 8.43
N ASP A 90 5.72 -20.90 8.77
CA ASP A 90 5.56 -22.34 8.78
C ASP A 90 4.78 -22.74 10.02
N SER A 91 3.81 -23.63 9.82
CA SER A 91 3.11 -24.26 10.95
C SER A 91 4.09 -25.15 11.74
N PRO A 92 3.97 -25.17 13.07
CA PRO A 92 4.76 -26.06 13.88
C PRO A 92 4.64 -27.51 13.39
N LYS A 93 5.77 -28.21 13.26
CA LYS A 93 5.76 -29.60 12.86
C LYS A 93 5.32 -30.47 14.02
N MET A 94 4.36 -31.33 13.77
CA MET A 94 3.87 -32.32 14.74
C MET A 94 4.22 -33.72 14.24
N ASP A 95 4.51 -34.63 15.17
CA ASP A 95 4.65 -36.03 14.87
C ASP A 95 3.28 -36.71 14.71
N LYS A 96 3.28 -38.01 14.40
CA LYS A 96 2.05 -38.79 14.24
C LYS A 96 1.22 -38.90 15.53
N ALA A 97 1.80 -38.62 16.68
CA ALA A 97 1.13 -38.62 17.99
C ALA A 97 0.61 -37.21 18.38
N GLY A 98 0.81 -36.20 17.51
CA GLY A 98 0.40 -34.82 17.78
C GLY A 98 1.33 -34.06 18.70
N ILE A 99 2.55 -34.56 18.91
CA ILE A 99 3.57 -33.90 19.70
C ILE A 99 4.33 -32.89 18.80
N VAL A 100 4.47 -31.64 19.25
CA VAL A 100 5.23 -30.62 18.54
C VAL A 100 6.72 -31.01 18.56
N THR A 101 7.25 -31.33 17.39
CA THR A 101 8.66 -31.73 17.21
C THR A 101 9.58 -30.55 16.88
N ASP A 102 9.02 -29.48 16.32
CA ASP A 102 9.74 -28.24 16.03
C ASP A 102 8.86 -27.08 16.46
N PRO A 103 9.12 -26.50 17.66
CA PRO A 103 8.34 -25.38 18.18
C PRO A 103 8.73 -24.04 17.52
N GLU A 104 9.80 -24.02 16.71
CA GLU A 104 10.28 -22.79 16.11
C GLU A 104 9.41 -22.39 14.92
N VAL A 105 8.72 -21.25 15.05
CA VAL A 105 7.95 -20.66 13.96
C VAL A 105 8.91 -19.88 13.04
N LYS A 106 9.13 -20.41 11.85
CA LYS A 106 9.93 -19.73 10.83
C LYS A 106 9.07 -18.76 10.05
N VAL A 107 9.52 -17.53 9.97
CA VAL A 107 8.85 -16.45 9.22
C VAL A 107 9.58 -16.22 7.91
N HIS A 108 8.84 -16.22 6.83
CA HIS A 108 9.32 -15.98 5.48
C HIS A 108 8.81 -14.63 4.98
N TYR A 109 9.72 -13.88 4.34
CA TYR A 109 9.42 -12.60 3.73
C TYR A 109 9.63 -12.69 2.23
N SER A 110 8.63 -12.31 1.45
CA SER A 110 8.74 -12.17 0.01
C SER A 110 8.16 -10.84 -0.44
N PRO A 111 8.70 -10.20 -1.49
CA PRO A 111 8.07 -9.01 -2.06
C PRO A 111 6.61 -9.29 -2.38
N TRP A 112 5.70 -8.41 -1.97
CA TRP A 112 4.27 -8.63 -2.21
C TRP A 112 3.92 -8.63 -3.71
N CYS A 113 4.58 -7.77 -4.51
CA CYS A 113 4.44 -7.71 -5.96
C CYS A 113 5.79 -7.97 -6.64
N PRO A 114 6.28 -9.22 -6.71
CA PRO A 114 7.63 -9.52 -7.19
C PRO A 114 7.83 -9.25 -8.68
N LEU A 115 6.75 -9.09 -9.44
CA LEU A 115 6.79 -8.79 -10.88
C LEU A 115 6.86 -7.29 -11.20
N SER A 116 6.81 -6.43 -10.18
CA SER A 116 6.93 -4.98 -10.32
C SER A 116 8.18 -4.47 -9.58
N PRO A 117 8.95 -3.56 -10.17
CA PRO A 117 10.05 -2.90 -9.49
C PRO A 117 9.57 -1.80 -8.52
N GLU A 118 8.27 -1.53 -8.49
CA GLU A 118 7.70 -0.48 -7.67
C GLU A 118 7.77 -0.85 -6.18
N VAL A 119 8.35 0.06 -5.41
CA VAL A 119 8.46 -0.08 -3.95
C VAL A 119 7.35 0.68 -3.22
N LYS A 120 6.56 1.47 -3.94
CA LYS A 120 5.48 2.28 -3.40
C LYS A 120 4.19 1.94 -4.13
N ILE A 121 3.27 1.28 -3.44
CA ILE A 121 2.08 0.70 -4.06
C ILE A 121 0.83 1.29 -3.39
N PRO A 122 -0.03 1.99 -4.15
CA PRO A 122 -1.31 2.43 -3.64
C PRO A 122 -2.26 1.23 -3.48
N LEU A 123 -3.01 1.21 -2.39
CA LEU A 123 -3.95 0.16 -2.06
C LEU A 123 -5.32 0.76 -1.75
N ASN A 124 -6.34 0.22 -2.41
CA ASN A 124 -7.72 0.59 -2.10
C ASN A 124 -8.07 0.15 -0.66
N HIS A 125 -8.61 1.06 0.13
CA HIS A 125 -8.97 0.78 1.53
C HIS A 125 -9.98 -0.37 1.68
N ASN A 126 -10.81 -0.64 0.67
CA ASN A 126 -11.77 -1.76 0.68
C ASN A 126 -11.10 -3.14 0.61
N MET A 127 -9.82 -3.20 0.25
CA MET A 127 -9.05 -4.44 0.20
C MET A 127 -8.43 -4.80 1.56
N VAL A 128 -8.54 -3.91 2.55
CA VAL A 128 -7.96 -4.07 3.88
C VAL A 128 -9.03 -4.58 4.85
N VAL A 129 -8.74 -5.72 5.49
CA VAL A 129 -9.58 -6.26 6.57
C VAL A 129 -9.25 -5.56 7.88
N THR A 130 -7.95 -5.49 8.21
CA THR A 130 -7.46 -4.83 9.44
C THR A 130 -6.00 -4.44 9.31
N ILE A 131 -5.58 -3.52 10.17
CA ILE A 131 -4.20 -3.04 10.28
C ILE A 131 -3.75 -3.29 11.72
N LEU A 132 -2.62 -3.96 11.88
CA LEU A 132 -2.10 -4.41 13.16
C LEU A 132 -0.68 -3.90 13.39
N GLU A 133 -0.32 -3.73 14.65
CA GLU A 133 1.07 -3.51 15.05
C GLU A 133 1.86 -4.81 14.90
N PRO A 134 3.01 -4.79 14.21
CA PRO A 134 3.89 -5.95 14.17
C PRO A 134 4.52 -6.21 15.54
N VAL A 135 4.77 -7.49 15.85
CA VAL A 135 5.62 -7.82 17.00
C VAL A 135 7.03 -7.26 16.79
N PRO A 136 7.75 -6.86 17.85
CA PRO A 136 9.04 -6.17 17.71
C PRO A 136 10.06 -6.89 16.84
N SER A 137 10.19 -8.21 16.97
CA SER A 137 11.12 -9.02 16.17
C SER A 137 10.79 -9.00 14.68
N LEU A 138 9.50 -9.05 14.33
CA LEU A 138 9.03 -8.96 12.95
C LEU A 138 9.34 -7.58 12.35
N ARG A 139 9.03 -6.53 13.10
CA ARG A 139 9.31 -5.15 12.71
C ARG A 139 10.80 -4.93 12.46
N ASP A 140 11.65 -5.31 13.41
CA ASP A 140 13.08 -5.06 13.34
C ASP A 140 13.75 -5.82 12.18
N THR A 141 13.28 -7.05 11.90
CA THR A 141 13.72 -7.82 10.74
C THR A 141 13.29 -7.15 9.43
N TYR A 142 12.05 -6.68 9.35
CA TYR A 142 11.55 -5.94 8.18
C TYR A 142 12.40 -4.71 7.89
N ILE A 143 12.68 -3.89 8.91
CA ILE A 143 13.49 -2.69 8.78
C ILE A 143 14.88 -3.02 8.26
N SER A 144 15.52 -4.01 8.86
CA SER A 144 16.85 -4.46 8.44
C SER A 144 16.85 -4.90 6.98
N ASN A 145 15.82 -5.60 6.53
CA ASN A 145 15.70 -6.04 5.14
C ASN A 145 15.51 -4.85 4.19
N VAL A 146 14.68 -3.89 4.53
CA VAL A 146 14.47 -2.67 3.73
C VAL A 146 15.76 -1.86 3.62
N GLN A 147 16.49 -1.68 4.72
CA GLN A 147 17.75 -0.96 4.73
C GLN A 147 18.83 -1.64 3.86
N LYS A 148 18.92 -2.97 3.87
CA LYS A 148 19.83 -3.73 3.00
C LYS A 148 19.55 -3.53 1.52
N MET A 149 18.32 -3.24 1.16
CA MET A 149 17.91 -2.93 -0.22
C MET A 149 18.12 -1.46 -0.60
N GLY A 150 18.71 -0.64 0.27
CA GLY A 150 18.90 0.79 0.05
C GLY A 150 17.65 1.64 0.30
N GLY A 151 16.60 1.05 0.84
CA GLY A 151 15.41 1.78 1.29
C GLY A 151 15.69 2.51 2.60
N ASN A 152 15.07 3.66 2.76
CA ASN A 152 15.13 4.43 4.00
C ASN A 152 13.73 4.44 4.62
N VAL A 153 13.58 3.74 5.72
CA VAL A 153 12.40 3.84 6.58
C VAL A 153 12.80 4.77 7.72
N GLU A 154 12.34 6.02 7.65
CA GLU A 154 12.63 6.99 8.72
C GLU A 154 11.89 6.59 10.00
N TRP A 155 12.68 6.36 11.04
CA TRP A 155 12.21 6.10 12.39
C TRP A 155 12.30 7.38 13.20
N VAL A 156 11.19 7.84 13.64
CA VAL A 156 11.13 8.79 14.76
C VAL A 156 10.28 8.17 15.85
#